data_fbaaba4630266f81083b646d8ab59a5c
#
_entry.id   fbaaba4630266f81083b646d8ab59a5c
#
_cell.length_a   1.000
_cell.length_b   1.000
_cell.length_c   1.000
_cell.angle_alpha   90.00
_cell.angle_beta   90.00
_cell.angle_gamma   90.00
#
_symmetry.space_group_name_H-M   'P 1'
#
loop_
_entity.id
_entity.type
_entity.pdbx_description
1 polymer ?
#
loop_
_entity_poly.entity_id
_entity_poly.type
_entity_poly.pdbx_seq_one_letter_code
_entity_poly.pdbx_strand_id
1 'polypeptide(L)'
;MLIPLGPIVVFGASNFPLAYSTAGGDTAAAFAAGCPVIVKSHPMHAGTGELVASAIVKAAMATGMPNGVFSNLNSSGIAVGVDLVKHPKVKAVGFTGSIKGGRALLDLAAKREEPIPVFAEMGSVNPVIILPEALHENGKNLAKTYAGSITLGTGQFCT
;
A
#
# COMPACT_ATOMS: atom_id res chain seq x y z
N MET A 1 11.11 23.66 4.45
CA MET A 1 11.85 22.43 4.07
C MET A 1 11.11 21.24 4.69
N LEU A 2 10.80 20.21 3.92
CA LEU A 2 10.23 18.98 4.45
C LEU A 2 11.36 18.13 5.03
N ILE A 3 11.09 17.47 6.16
CA ILE A 3 12.00 16.53 6.80
C ILE A 3 11.35 15.15 6.90
N PRO A 4 12.12 14.06 6.81
CA PRO A 4 11.57 12.70 6.97
C PRO A 4 10.94 12.51 8.36
N LEU A 5 9.79 11.82 8.40
CA LEU A 5 9.12 11.48 9.67
C LEU A 5 9.91 10.45 10.49
N GLY A 6 10.60 9.54 9.81
CA GLY A 6 11.27 8.38 10.39
C GLY A 6 10.76 7.07 9.78
N PRO A 7 10.98 5.91 10.44
CA PRO A 7 10.57 4.62 9.91
C PRO A 7 9.07 4.50 9.67
N ILE A 8 8.68 4.05 8.48
CA ILE A 8 7.30 3.86 8.05
C ILE A 8 7.03 2.37 7.86
N VAL A 9 5.92 1.89 8.40
CA VAL A 9 5.43 0.54 8.13
C VAL A 9 4.45 0.58 6.98
N VAL A 10 4.65 -0.29 5.98
CA VAL A 10 3.76 -0.44 4.82
C VAL A 10 3.13 -1.82 4.82
N PHE A 11 1.80 -1.86 4.70
CA PHE A 11 1.03 -3.09 4.58
C PHE A 11 0.58 -3.27 3.14
N GLY A 12 1.07 -4.32 2.47
CA GLY A 12 0.73 -4.61 1.08
C GLY A 12 -0.70 -5.07 0.89
N ALA A 13 -1.31 -4.67 -0.22
CA ALA A 13 -2.64 -5.12 -0.65
C ALA A 13 -2.60 -6.57 -1.14
N SER A 14 -3.69 -7.32 -0.93
CA SER A 14 -3.82 -8.72 -1.40
C SER A 14 -3.98 -8.83 -2.91
N ASN A 15 -4.68 -7.88 -3.52
CA ASN A 15 -5.13 -7.90 -4.92
C ASN A 15 -4.15 -7.26 -5.92
N PHE A 16 -3.13 -6.56 -5.43
CA PHE A 16 -2.10 -5.91 -6.25
C PHE A 16 -0.70 -6.26 -5.77
N PRO A 17 -0.17 -7.44 -6.10
CA PRO A 17 1.11 -7.93 -5.56
C PRO A 17 2.33 -7.11 -5.98
N LEU A 18 2.24 -6.30 -7.02
CA LEU A 18 3.31 -5.42 -7.49
C LEU A 18 3.01 -3.95 -7.21
N ALA A 19 1.87 -3.42 -7.71
CA ALA A 19 1.60 -1.98 -7.70
C ALA A 19 1.31 -1.40 -6.30
N TYR A 20 0.68 -2.18 -5.41
CA TYR A 20 0.30 -1.74 -4.06
C TYR A 20 0.76 -2.74 -2.99
N SER A 21 2.02 -3.15 -3.07
CA SER A 21 2.65 -4.09 -2.14
C SER A 21 4.09 -3.66 -1.87
N THR A 22 5.04 -4.61 -1.87
CA THR A 22 6.42 -4.43 -1.39
C THR A 22 7.15 -3.23 -2.01
N ALA A 23 7.06 -3.03 -3.32
CA ALA A 23 7.64 -1.88 -4.03
C ALA A 23 6.58 -0.89 -4.53
N GLY A 24 5.36 -0.95 -4.00
CA GLY A 24 4.24 -0.15 -4.48
C GLY A 24 4.31 1.33 -4.10
N GLY A 25 3.21 2.03 -4.37
CA GLY A 25 3.10 3.48 -4.20
C GLY A 25 3.47 3.97 -2.81
N ASP A 26 3.01 3.29 -1.75
CA ASP A 26 3.31 3.67 -0.37
C ASP A 26 4.81 3.57 -0.05
N THR A 27 5.46 2.48 -0.47
CA THR A 27 6.91 2.28 -0.31
C THR A 27 7.70 3.33 -1.09
N ALA A 28 7.32 3.57 -2.35
CA ALA A 28 8.00 4.55 -3.20
C ALA A 28 7.84 5.98 -2.66
N ALA A 29 6.65 6.35 -2.21
CA ALA A 29 6.38 7.65 -1.60
C ALA A 29 7.17 7.86 -0.30
N ALA A 30 7.25 6.83 0.55
CA ALA A 30 8.03 6.87 1.78
C ALA A 30 9.54 7.06 1.49
N PHE A 31 10.09 6.34 0.51
CA PHE A 31 11.48 6.52 0.09
C PHE A 31 11.73 7.92 -0.49
N ALA A 32 10.82 8.40 -1.34
CA ALA A 32 10.92 9.77 -1.89
C ALA A 32 10.91 10.84 -0.80
N ALA A 33 10.24 10.59 0.33
CA ALA A 33 10.25 11.44 1.51
C ALA A 33 11.48 11.24 2.42
N GLY A 34 12.41 10.35 2.06
CA GLY A 34 13.62 10.05 2.85
C GLY A 34 13.37 9.17 4.07
N CYS A 35 12.26 8.45 4.12
CA CYS A 35 11.89 7.61 5.24
C CYS A 35 12.35 6.15 5.04
N PRO A 36 12.96 5.48 6.03
CA PRO A 36 13.16 4.04 6.00
C PRO A 36 11.82 3.30 6.01
N VAL A 37 11.75 2.17 5.31
CA VAL A 37 10.50 1.43 5.13
C VAL A 37 10.61 0.01 5.66
N ILE A 38 9.61 -0.41 6.41
CA ILE A 38 9.40 -1.78 6.85
C ILE A 38 8.11 -2.28 6.19
N VAL A 39 8.22 -3.17 5.23
CA VAL A 39 7.05 -3.78 4.60
C VAL A 39 6.62 -5.01 5.39
N LYS A 40 5.36 -5.08 5.77
CA LYS A 40 4.72 -6.32 6.16
C LYS A 40 4.04 -6.90 4.92
N SER A 41 4.65 -7.88 4.30
CA SER A 41 4.14 -8.55 3.11
C SER A 41 2.77 -9.16 3.33
N HIS A 42 1.95 -9.16 2.28
CA HIS A 42 0.67 -9.84 2.31
C HIS A 42 0.88 -11.37 2.12
N PRO A 43 0.27 -12.23 2.97
CA PRO A 43 0.52 -13.67 2.92
C PRO A 43 0.06 -14.34 1.62
N MET A 44 -0.91 -13.75 0.90
CA MET A 44 -1.41 -14.30 -0.37
C MET A 44 -0.39 -14.28 -1.50
N HIS A 45 0.67 -13.46 -1.40
CA HIS A 45 1.72 -13.36 -2.42
C HIS A 45 3.11 -13.15 -1.80
N ALA A 46 3.38 -13.85 -0.70
CA ALA A 46 4.64 -13.72 0.04
C ALA A 46 5.88 -13.97 -0.84
N GLY A 47 5.84 -14.95 -1.75
CA GLY A 47 6.92 -15.22 -2.69
C GLY A 47 7.20 -14.04 -3.65
N THR A 48 6.18 -13.43 -4.22
CA THR A 48 6.33 -12.21 -5.03
C THR A 48 6.94 -11.08 -4.20
N GLY A 49 6.43 -10.89 -2.97
CA GLY A 49 6.94 -9.89 -2.04
C GLY A 49 8.43 -10.06 -1.76
N GLU A 50 8.88 -11.29 -1.55
CA GLU A 50 10.30 -11.62 -1.27
C GLU A 50 11.21 -11.35 -2.49
N LEU A 51 10.78 -11.73 -3.69
CA LEU A 51 11.52 -11.44 -4.92
C LEU A 51 11.69 -9.91 -5.13
N VAL A 52 10.62 -9.15 -4.94
CA VAL A 52 10.65 -7.69 -5.03
C VAL A 52 11.52 -7.09 -3.94
N ALA A 53 11.41 -7.57 -2.69
CA ALA A 53 12.25 -7.14 -1.58
C ALA A 53 13.73 -7.36 -1.86
N SER A 54 14.09 -8.53 -2.40
CA SER A 54 15.45 -8.84 -2.81
C SER A 54 15.98 -7.86 -3.86
N ALA A 55 15.15 -7.43 -4.80
CA ALA A 55 15.53 -6.41 -5.80
C ALA A 55 15.78 -5.05 -5.14
N ILE A 56 14.93 -4.63 -4.19
CA ILE A 56 15.09 -3.36 -3.45
C ILE A 56 16.40 -3.39 -2.65
N VAL A 57 16.66 -4.49 -1.92
CA VAL A 57 17.89 -4.64 -1.13
C VAL A 57 19.14 -4.57 -2.02
N LYS A 58 19.14 -5.27 -3.16
CA LYS A 58 20.25 -5.19 -4.14
C LYS A 58 20.46 -3.78 -4.66
N ALA A 59 19.38 -3.08 -4.99
CA ALA A 59 19.45 -1.68 -5.45
C ALA A 59 20.00 -0.76 -4.36
N ALA A 60 19.54 -0.90 -3.12
CA ALA A 60 20.02 -0.12 -1.99
C ALA A 60 21.52 -0.34 -1.76
N MET A 61 21.99 -1.58 -1.80
CA MET A 61 23.43 -1.89 -1.70
C MET A 61 24.23 -1.29 -2.85
N ALA A 62 23.75 -1.42 -4.09
CA ALA A 62 24.44 -0.92 -5.28
C ALA A 62 24.55 0.61 -5.32
N THR A 63 23.62 1.31 -4.67
CA THR A 63 23.59 2.78 -4.59
C THR A 63 24.19 3.34 -3.30
N GLY A 64 24.78 2.49 -2.44
CA GLY A 64 25.40 2.92 -1.19
C GLY A 64 24.43 3.43 -0.13
N MET A 65 23.17 2.99 -0.18
CA MET A 65 22.19 3.36 0.85
C MET A 65 22.53 2.72 2.19
N PRO A 66 22.21 3.39 3.32
CA PRO A 66 22.51 2.87 4.64
C PRO A 66 21.78 1.55 4.94
N ASN A 67 22.40 0.70 5.76
CA ASN A 67 21.73 -0.49 6.28
C ASN A 67 20.46 -0.11 7.04
N GLY A 68 19.39 -0.92 6.84
CA GLY A 68 18.10 -0.67 7.48
C GLY A 68 17.19 0.33 6.78
N VAL A 69 17.60 0.86 5.61
CA VAL A 69 16.70 1.70 4.80
C VAL A 69 15.44 0.96 4.36
N PHE A 70 15.54 -0.36 4.21
CA PHE A 70 14.43 -1.22 3.81
C PHE A 70 14.47 -2.57 4.54
N SER A 71 13.29 -3.04 4.95
CA SER A 71 13.09 -4.39 5.50
C SER A 71 11.77 -4.96 4.99
N ASN A 72 11.74 -6.26 4.71
CA ASN A 72 10.53 -7.00 4.35
C ASN A 72 10.27 -8.10 5.38
N LEU A 73 9.05 -8.14 5.92
CA LEU A 73 8.65 -9.11 6.92
C LEU A 73 7.50 -9.97 6.40
N ASN A 74 7.73 -11.27 6.36
CA ASN A 74 6.71 -12.27 6.05
C ASN A 74 6.14 -12.83 7.36
N SER A 75 4.84 -12.79 7.53
CA SER A 75 4.16 -13.41 8.68
C SER A 75 2.74 -13.80 8.34
N SER A 76 2.25 -14.85 8.95
CA SER A 76 0.83 -15.18 8.99
C SER A 76 0.14 -14.40 10.12
N GLY A 77 -1.16 -14.15 9.96
CA GLY A 77 -1.97 -13.48 10.99
C GLY A 77 -1.66 -11.98 11.15
N ILE A 78 -2.13 -11.41 12.25
CA ILE A 78 -2.12 -9.98 12.51
C ILE A 78 -1.11 -9.52 13.56
N ALA A 79 -0.55 -10.44 14.36
CA ALA A 79 0.29 -10.12 15.51
C ALA A 79 1.47 -9.23 15.15
N VAL A 80 2.28 -9.64 14.16
CA VAL A 80 3.44 -8.85 13.71
C VAL A 80 3.03 -7.46 13.23
N GLY A 81 1.89 -7.35 12.54
CA GLY A 81 1.39 -6.05 12.11
C GLY A 81 1.01 -5.14 13.28
N VAL A 82 0.38 -5.70 14.31
CA VAL A 82 0.04 -4.99 15.54
C VAL A 82 1.31 -4.51 16.27
N ASP A 83 2.30 -5.39 16.40
CA ASP A 83 3.56 -5.09 17.09
C ASP A 83 4.34 -3.99 16.35
N LEU A 84 4.36 -4.03 15.01
CA LEU A 84 4.98 -2.99 14.20
C LEU A 84 4.32 -1.62 14.43
N VAL A 85 2.97 -1.56 14.39
CA VAL A 85 2.26 -0.28 14.60
C VAL A 85 2.46 0.24 16.02
N LYS A 86 2.55 -0.63 17.01
CA LYS A 86 2.81 -0.24 18.41
C LYS A 86 4.25 0.15 18.68
N HIS A 87 5.19 -0.20 17.81
CA HIS A 87 6.61 0.02 18.07
C HIS A 87 6.94 1.53 18.14
N PRO A 88 7.60 2.02 19.21
CA PRO A 88 7.78 3.47 19.44
C PRO A 88 8.59 4.18 18.37
N LYS A 89 9.49 3.47 17.68
CA LYS A 89 10.30 4.04 16.58
C LYS A 89 9.55 4.20 15.27
N VAL A 90 8.39 3.53 15.09
CA VAL A 90 7.56 3.69 13.88
C VAL A 90 6.84 5.02 13.94
N LYS A 91 6.90 5.79 12.86
CA LYS A 91 6.41 7.17 12.79
C LYS A 91 5.24 7.38 11.84
N ALA A 92 4.93 6.41 11.00
CA ALA A 92 3.72 6.41 10.16
C ALA A 92 3.39 5.01 9.67
N VAL A 93 2.17 4.84 9.17
CA VAL A 93 1.68 3.61 8.56
C VAL A 93 1.10 3.93 7.18
N GLY A 94 1.51 3.18 6.16
CA GLY A 94 0.87 3.09 4.85
C GLY A 94 0.07 1.78 4.76
N PHE A 95 -1.16 1.84 4.28
CA PHE A 95 -2.01 0.67 4.17
C PHE A 95 -2.91 0.75 2.92
N THR A 96 -2.97 -0.32 2.18
CA THR A 96 -3.96 -0.50 1.12
C THR A 96 -4.70 -1.82 1.35
N GLY A 97 -6.03 -1.77 1.49
CA GLY A 97 -6.81 -2.98 1.74
C GLY A 97 -8.24 -2.72 2.22
N SER A 98 -8.76 -3.59 3.09
CA SER A 98 -10.14 -3.52 3.54
C SER A 98 -10.41 -2.37 4.52
N ILE A 99 -11.65 -1.87 4.55
CA ILE A 99 -12.11 -0.89 5.55
C ILE A 99 -11.86 -1.39 6.98
N LYS A 100 -12.14 -2.67 7.23
CA LYS A 100 -11.92 -3.27 8.55
C LYS A 100 -10.44 -3.22 8.97
N GLY A 101 -9.53 -3.56 8.04
CA GLY A 101 -8.09 -3.52 8.29
C GLY A 101 -7.57 -2.10 8.52
N GLY A 102 -7.92 -1.18 7.62
CA GLY A 102 -7.49 0.22 7.72
C GLY A 102 -7.99 0.90 9.00
N ARG A 103 -9.26 0.69 9.36
CA ARG A 103 -9.82 1.22 10.62
C ARG A 103 -9.14 0.65 11.85
N ALA A 104 -8.85 -0.66 11.87
CA ALA A 104 -8.15 -1.29 12.99
C ALA A 104 -6.74 -0.71 13.18
N LEU A 105 -6.00 -0.46 12.09
CA LEU A 105 -4.67 0.17 12.15
C LEU A 105 -4.75 1.63 12.62
N LEU A 106 -5.74 2.38 12.13
CA LEU A 106 -5.99 3.76 12.56
C LEU A 106 -6.26 3.84 14.07
N ASP A 107 -7.17 3.00 14.56
CA ASP A 107 -7.53 2.96 15.99
C ASP A 107 -6.33 2.55 16.86
N LEU A 108 -5.51 1.63 16.37
CA LEU A 108 -4.29 1.20 17.06
C LEU A 108 -3.24 2.30 17.12
N ALA A 109 -3.02 3.00 16.01
CA ALA A 109 -2.07 4.09 15.91
C ALA A 109 -2.47 5.30 16.77
N ALA A 110 -3.77 5.60 16.83
CA ALA A 110 -4.32 6.69 17.65
C ALA A 110 -4.22 6.43 19.15
N LYS A 111 -4.22 5.15 19.58
CA LYS A 111 -4.12 4.76 21.00
C LYS A 111 -2.70 4.68 21.55
N ARG A 112 -1.69 4.95 20.73
CA ARG A 112 -0.28 4.99 21.17
C ARG A 112 -0.07 6.18 22.11
N GLU A 113 0.93 6.08 22.98
CA GLU A 113 1.40 7.23 23.81
C GLU A 113 1.77 8.42 22.90
N GLU A 114 2.48 8.15 21.79
CA GLU A 114 2.72 9.10 20.70
C GLU A 114 1.90 8.65 19.47
N PRO A 115 0.72 9.24 19.21
CA PRO A 115 -0.08 8.91 18.04
C PRO A 115 0.68 9.18 16.73
N ILE A 116 0.47 8.31 15.75
CA ILE A 116 1.11 8.43 14.44
C ILE A 116 0.08 8.46 13.30
N PRO A 117 0.39 9.13 12.18
CA PRO A 117 -0.49 9.15 11.03
C PRO A 117 -0.62 7.76 10.37
N VAL A 118 -1.82 7.47 9.87
CA VAL A 118 -2.12 6.29 9.07
C VAL A 118 -2.68 6.76 7.73
N PHE A 119 -1.98 6.46 6.65
CA PHE A 119 -2.39 6.70 5.27
C PHE A 119 -3.01 5.40 4.76
N ALA A 120 -4.34 5.33 4.77
CA ALA A 120 -5.06 4.11 4.47
C ALA A 120 -5.97 4.27 3.26
N GLU A 121 -5.62 3.64 2.16
CA GLU A 121 -6.51 3.43 1.02
C GLU A 121 -7.36 2.19 1.30
N MET A 122 -8.64 2.42 1.50
CA MET A 122 -9.63 1.40 1.86
C MET A 122 -10.63 1.18 0.73
N GLY A 123 -11.74 0.51 0.99
CA GLY A 123 -12.82 0.36 0.02
C GLY A 123 -13.43 1.72 -0.34
N SER A 124 -13.77 1.88 -1.62
CA SER A 124 -14.33 3.11 -2.18
C SER A 124 -15.51 2.82 -3.10
N VAL A 125 -16.21 3.87 -3.47
CA VAL A 125 -17.19 3.87 -4.57
C VAL A 125 -16.69 4.89 -5.59
N ASN A 126 -16.46 4.43 -6.82
CA ASN A 126 -15.97 5.27 -7.92
C ASN A 126 -17.12 5.50 -8.92
N PRO A 127 -18.00 6.50 -8.71
CA PRO A 127 -19.13 6.74 -9.61
C PRO A 127 -18.64 7.25 -10.97
N VAL A 128 -19.14 6.64 -12.02
CA VAL A 128 -18.89 7.10 -13.40
C VAL A 128 -20.13 7.80 -13.91
N ILE A 129 -20.01 9.09 -14.20
CA ILE A 129 -21.08 9.93 -14.75
C ILE A 129 -20.83 10.15 -16.23
N ILE A 130 -21.71 9.65 -17.07
CA ILE A 130 -21.61 9.80 -18.53
C ILE A 130 -22.61 10.86 -18.98
N LEU A 131 -22.10 11.94 -19.59
CA LEU A 131 -22.93 13.00 -20.14
C LEU A 131 -23.63 12.54 -21.43
N PRO A 132 -24.83 13.06 -21.73
CA PRO A 132 -25.62 12.65 -22.89
C PRO A 132 -24.87 12.70 -24.22
N GLU A 133 -24.08 13.75 -24.45
CA GLU A 133 -23.30 13.94 -25.67
C GLU A 133 -22.26 12.83 -25.86
N ALA A 134 -21.49 12.51 -24.83
CA ALA A 134 -20.49 11.44 -24.85
C ALA A 134 -21.14 10.06 -25.06
N LEU A 135 -22.32 9.85 -24.47
CA LEU A 135 -23.10 8.63 -24.68
C LEU A 135 -23.59 8.52 -26.13
N HIS A 136 -24.06 9.61 -26.70
CA HIS A 136 -24.53 9.64 -28.08
C HIS A 136 -23.40 9.39 -29.08
N GLU A 137 -22.25 10.04 -28.89
CA GLU A 137 -21.11 9.94 -29.82
C GLU A 137 -20.38 8.57 -29.71
N ASN A 138 -20.25 8.02 -28.51
CA ASN A 138 -19.34 6.89 -28.29
C ASN A 138 -19.88 5.83 -27.32
N GLY A 139 -21.20 5.73 -27.12
CA GLY A 139 -21.82 4.92 -26.09
C GLY A 139 -21.42 3.44 -26.11
N LYS A 140 -21.31 2.81 -27.30
CA LYS A 140 -20.89 1.41 -27.41
C LYS A 140 -19.47 1.16 -26.92
N ASN A 141 -18.54 2.05 -27.26
CA ASN A 141 -17.15 1.93 -26.83
C ASN A 141 -17.01 2.24 -25.35
N LEU A 142 -17.72 3.24 -24.84
CA LEU A 142 -17.77 3.55 -23.41
C LEU A 142 -18.28 2.36 -22.60
N ALA A 143 -19.37 1.71 -23.04
CA ALA A 143 -19.90 0.52 -22.38
C ALA A 143 -18.89 -0.63 -22.36
N LYS A 144 -18.18 -0.87 -23.49
CA LYS A 144 -17.14 -1.90 -23.58
C LYS A 144 -15.95 -1.60 -22.66
N THR A 145 -15.47 -0.35 -22.66
CA THR A 145 -14.36 0.09 -21.82
C THR A 145 -14.73 0.00 -20.35
N TYR A 146 -15.93 0.44 -19.97
CA TYR A 146 -16.42 0.36 -18.61
C TYR A 146 -16.57 -1.08 -18.13
N ALA A 147 -17.20 -1.95 -18.93
CA ALA A 147 -17.28 -3.37 -18.63
C ALA A 147 -15.90 -4.01 -18.44
N GLY A 148 -14.94 -3.68 -19.30
CA GLY A 148 -13.54 -4.12 -19.14
C GLY A 148 -12.90 -3.64 -17.84
N SER A 149 -13.14 -2.37 -17.46
CA SER A 149 -12.60 -1.79 -16.24
C SER A 149 -13.12 -2.49 -14.98
N ILE A 150 -14.44 -2.65 -14.85
CA ILE A 150 -15.05 -3.24 -13.64
C ILE A 150 -14.81 -4.74 -13.50
N THR A 151 -14.42 -5.43 -14.58
CA THR A 151 -14.11 -6.86 -14.55
C THR A 151 -12.62 -7.19 -14.42
N LEU A 152 -11.76 -6.19 -14.43
CA LEU A 152 -10.32 -6.37 -14.22
C LEU A 152 -10.05 -7.09 -12.89
N GLY A 153 -9.08 -8.02 -12.91
CA GLY A 153 -8.72 -8.81 -11.74
C GLY A 153 -9.92 -9.56 -11.14
N THR A 154 -10.84 -10.05 -11.98
CA THR A 154 -12.11 -10.69 -11.55
C THR A 154 -12.99 -9.78 -10.68
N GLY A 155 -12.97 -8.47 -10.95
CA GLY A 155 -13.72 -7.48 -10.19
C GLY A 155 -13.14 -7.17 -8.80
N GLN A 156 -11.86 -7.50 -8.55
CA GLN A 156 -11.21 -7.27 -7.25
C GLN A 156 -10.37 -6.00 -7.21
N PHE A 157 -10.31 -5.24 -8.31
CA PHE A 157 -9.59 -3.98 -8.35
C PHE A 157 -10.42 -2.84 -7.75
N CYS A 158 -9.75 -1.77 -7.35
CA CYS A 158 -10.34 -0.57 -6.77
C CYS A 158 -10.94 0.40 -7.82
N THR A 159 -11.25 -0.09 -9.00
CA THR A 159 -11.86 0.68 -10.10
C THR A 159 -13.36 0.80 -9.99
#